data_1ddde47b734b5fc4b2d99ce2714f610d
#
_entry.id   1ddde47b734b5fc4b2d99ce2714f610d
#
_cell.length_a   1.000
_cell.length_b   1.000
_cell.length_c   1.000
_cell.angle_alpha   90.00
_cell.angle_beta   90.00
_cell.angle_gamma   90.00
#
_symmetry.space_group_name_H-M   'P 1'
#
loop_
_entity.id
_entity.type
_entity.pdbx_description
1 polymer ?
#
loop_
_entity_poly.entity_id
_entity_poly.type
_entity_poly.pdbx_seq_one_letter_code
_entity_poly.pdbx_strand_id
1 'polypeptide(L)'
;MEQKQVPLLETRNLKKYFKVKNGFLHAVDDISLRIDQGHTLGVVGESGCGKSTLGRTILRLIEPSAGEILFQGKDITKCSKKEMRAYRSQMQIIFQDPYSSINPRLSVSEIIAEPIIVSGQYRSRAEIGKKVEQLMDTVGLASRLYNAYPHELDGGRRQRIGVARALALDPKFVVCDEPVSALDVSIQAQILNLLMDLQDALGLTYLFITHDLSVVKHISDEIAVLYLGQCIEKAPSRELFANPMHPYTKALLSAIPVPDLSMRSKKAHIIRGEVTSPIDPKPGCRFAVRCEHACPECTGADPAFRELSPGHWCACPMAEKLAVR
;
A
#
# COMPACT_ATOMS: atom_id res chain seq x y z
N MET A 1 31.18 10.52 5.83
CA MET A 1 30.10 10.01 6.72
C MET A 1 28.80 10.46 6.08
N GLU A 2 28.13 9.61 5.31
CA GLU A 2 26.78 9.90 4.81
C GLU A 2 25.85 10.04 6.02
N GLN A 3 25.29 11.21 6.20
CA GLN A 3 24.22 11.41 7.16
C GLN A 3 23.08 10.47 6.71
N LYS A 4 22.83 9.39 7.46
CA LYS A 4 21.67 8.50 7.22
C LYS A 4 20.42 9.40 7.27
N GLN A 5 19.86 9.69 6.13
CA GLN A 5 18.65 10.49 6.00
C GLN A 5 17.53 9.81 6.80
N VAL A 6 16.88 10.57 7.69
CA VAL A 6 15.76 10.05 8.48
C VAL A 6 14.61 9.72 7.53
N PRO A 7 14.10 8.49 7.53
CA PRO A 7 12.99 8.12 6.65
C PRO A 7 11.73 8.91 7.01
N LEU A 8 10.87 9.14 6.02
CA LEU A 8 9.58 9.77 6.29
C LEU A 8 8.70 8.86 7.15
N LEU A 9 8.67 7.56 6.82
CA LEU A 9 7.94 6.55 7.58
C LEU A 9 8.85 5.35 7.87
N GLU A 10 8.78 4.84 9.09
CA GLU A 10 9.43 3.59 9.50
C GLU A 10 8.45 2.80 10.38
N THR A 11 8.36 1.50 10.17
CA THR A 11 7.70 0.57 11.09
C THR A 11 8.73 -0.39 11.65
N ARG A 12 8.61 -0.75 12.92
CA ARG A 12 9.50 -1.72 13.59
C ARG A 12 8.66 -2.79 14.26
N ASN A 13 8.82 -4.02 13.81
CA ASN A 13 8.13 -5.21 14.30
C ASN A 13 6.61 -4.99 14.49
N LEU A 14 6.00 -4.27 13.50
CA LEU A 14 4.59 -3.87 13.59
C LEU A 14 3.69 -5.09 13.55
N LYS A 15 2.75 -5.16 14.50
CA LYS A 15 1.78 -6.25 14.63
C LYS A 15 0.36 -5.72 14.74
N LYS A 16 -0.56 -6.37 14.04
CA LYS A 16 -1.99 -6.19 14.23
C LYS A 16 -2.70 -7.52 14.21
N TYR A 17 -3.25 -7.87 15.35
CA TYR A 17 -4.03 -9.09 15.56
C TYR A 17 -5.47 -8.73 15.87
N PHE A 18 -6.40 -9.50 15.31
CA PHE A 18 -7.82 -9.38 15.61
C PHE A 18 -8.29 -10.62 16.36
N LYS A 19 -8.99 -10.41 17.46
CA LYS A 19 -9.62 -11.51 18.19
C LYS A 19 -10.78 -12.05 17.37
N VAL A 20 -10.77 -13.33 17.10
CA VAL A 20 -11.82 -14.07 16.40
C VAL A 20 -12.34 -15.20 17.27
N LYS A 21 -13.42 -15.90 16.85
CA LYS A 21 -14.03 -16.96 17.65
C LYS A 21 -13.06 -18.06 18.09
N ASN A 22 -12.09 -18.40 17.23
CA ASN A 22 -11.19 -19.54 17.41
C ASN A 22 -9.72 -19.10 17.56
N GLY A 23 -9.42 -17.91 18.14
CA GLY A 23 -8.05 -17.46 18.35
C GLY A 23 -7.79 -16.04 17.89
N PHE A 24 -6.58 -15.76 17.39
CA PHE A 24 -6.18 -14.45 16.89
C PHE A 24 -5.83 -14.52 15.41
N LEU A 25 -6.47 -13.67 14.62
CA LEU A 25 -6.12 -13.46 13.23
C LEU A 25 -4.89 -12.53 13.15
N HIS A 26 -3.76 -13.04 12.68
CA HIS A 26 -2.51 -12.31 12.50
C HIS A 26 -2.53 -11.56 11.16
N ALA A 27 -3.24 -10.42 11.11
CA ALA A 27 -3.41 -9.66 9.87
C ALA A 27 -2.14 -8.88 9.46
N VAL A 28 -1.37 -8.41 10.43
CA VAL A 28 -0.02 -7.83 10.28
C VAL A 28 0.84 -8.46 11.35
N ASP A 29 1.94 -9.07 10.97
CA ASP A 29 2.76 -9.85 11.88
C ASP A 29 4.25 -9.64 11.61
N ASP A 30 4.87 -8.88 12.52
CA ASP A 30 6.31 -8.59 12.53
C ASP A 30 6.82 -7.85 11.28
N ILE A 31 6.07 -6.83 10.84
CA ILE A 31 6.43 -6.07 9.64
C ILE A 31 7.28 -4.85 9.99
N SER A 32 8.52 -4.83 9.47
CA SER A 32 9.46 -3.71 9.55
C SER A 32 9.72 -3.17 8.14
N LEU A 33 9.30 -1.91 7.90
CA LEU A 33 9.42 -1.23 6.61
C LEU A 33 10.02 0.15 6.81
N ARG A 34 10.67 0.65 5.78
CA ARG A 34 11.19 2.01 5.70
C ARG A 34 10.77 2.62 4.37
N ILE A 35 10.30 3.87 4.41
CA ILE A 35 9.94 4.65 3.21
C ILE A 35 10.62 6.01 3.33
N ASP A 36 11.49 6.32 2.40
CA ASP A 36 12.16 7.61 2.35
C ASP A 36 11.23 8.66 1.71
N GLN A 37 11.48 9.95 1.99
CA GLN A 37 10.65 11.03 1.47
C GLN A 37 10.71 11.07 -0.07
N GLY A 38 9.56 11.25 -0.71
CA GLY A 38 9.42 11.29 -2.16
C GLY A 38 9.42 9.91 -2.85
N HIS A 39 9.55 8.81 -2.08
CA HIS A 39 9.59 7.45 -2.63
C HIS A 39 8.22 6.76 -2.54
N THR A 40 8.01 5.81 -3.44
CA THR A 40 6.85 4.90 -3.43
C THR A 40 7.28 3.50 -3.01
N LEU A 41 6.73 3.01 -1.89
CA LEU A 41 6.79 1.61 -1.52
C LEU A 41 5.52 0.89 -2.00
N GLY A 42 5.66 0.00 -2.98
CA GLY A 42 4.61 -0.90 -3.41
C GLY A 42 4.42 -2.05 -2.40
N VAL A 43 3.17 -2.39 -2.10
CA VAL A 43 2.82 -3.53 -1.25
C VAL A 43 1.91 -4.45 -2.02
N VAL A 44 2.37 -5.68 -2.28
CA VAL A 44 1.65 -6.67 -3.09
C VAL A 44 1.44 -7.98 -2.35
N GLY A 45 0.50 -8.78 -2.82
CA GLY A 45 0.17 -10.11 -2.31
C GLY A 45 -1.27 -10.49 -2.58
N GLU A 46 -1.63 -11.75 -2.33
CA GLU A 46 -3.00 -12.26 -2.51
C GLU A 46 -4.03 -11.47 -1.69
N SER A 47 -5.31 -11.52 -2.11
CA SER A 47 -6.41 -10.92 -1.34
C SER A 47 -6.46 -11.50 0.08
N GLY A 48 -6.71 -10.66 1.08
CA GLY A 48 -6.76 -11.08 2.48
C GLY A 48 -5.40 -11.28 3.17
N CYS A 49 -4.25 -11.04 2.51
CA CYS A 49 -2.93 -11.22 3.14
C CYS A 49 -2.53 -10.10 4.13
N GLY A 50 -3.39 -9.08 4.34
CA GLY A 50 -3.15 -8.04 5.35
C GLY A 50 -2.74 -6.66 4.82
N LYS A 51 -2.64 -6.43 3.50
CA LYS A 51 -2.17 -5.18 2.88
C LYS A 51 -2.93 -3.92 3.36
N SER A 52 -4.25 -3.91 3.21
CA SER A 52 -5.09 -2.78 3.64
C SER A 52 -5.07 -2.60 5.15
N THR A 53 -4.97 -3.70 5.91
CA THR A 53 -4.80 -3.63 7.37
C THR A 53 -3.48 -2.97 7.73
N LEU A 54 -2.38 -3.29 7.02
CA LEU A 54 -1.07 -2.65 7.22
C LEU A 54 -1.17 -1.14 7.00
N GLY A 55 -1.71 -0.68 5.86
CA GLY A 55 -1.87 0.74 5.56
C GLY A 55 -2.71 1.48 6.60
N ARG A 56 -3.84 0.90 7.01
CA ARG A 56 -4.73 1.48 8.03
C ARG A 56 -4.10 1.47 9.43
N THR A 57 -3.26 0.49 9.75
CA THR A 57 -2.52 0.44 11.02
C THR A 57 -1.42 1.50 11.05
N ILE A 58 -0.69 1.70 9.96
CA ILE A 58 0.32 2.75 9.82
C ILE A 58 -0.30 4.15 10.04
N LEU A 59 -1.48 4.40 9.46
CA LEU A 59 -2.23 5.65 9.67
C LEU A 59 -2.91 5.75 11.04
N ARG A 60 -2.79 4.72 11.88
CA ARG A 60 -3.51 4.62 13.17
C ARG A 60 -5.02 4.88 13.02
N LEU A 61 -5.59 4.39 11.91
CA LEU A 61 -7.04 4.21 11.77
C LEU A 61 -7.47 2.92 12.50
N ILE A 62 -6.53 1.97 12.59
CA ILE A 62 -6.63 0.75 13.39
C ILE A 62 -5.44 0.75 14.34
N GLU A 63 -5.69 0.63 15.65
CA GLU A 63 -4.61 0.61 16.64
C GLU A 63 -3.74 -0.64 16.48
N PRO A 64 -2.40 -0.52 16.49
CA PRO A 64 -1.50 -1.66 16.46
C PRO A 64 -1.63 -2.52 17.71
N SER A 65 -1.34 -3.82 17.58
CA SER A 65 -1.27 -4.74 18.74
C SER A 65 0.09 -4.70 19.40
N ALA A 66 1.17 -4.48 18.63
CA ALA A 66 2.54 -4.33 19.10
C ALA A 66 3.40 -3.68 18.02
N GLY A 67 4.66 -3.38 18.33
CA GLY A 67 5.61 -2.73 17.44
C GLY A 67 5.54 -1.22 17.50
N GLU A 68 6.29 -0.56 16.60
CA GLU A 68 6.43 0.90 16.57
C GLU A 68 6.14 1.45 15.17
N ILE A 69 5.60 2.67 15.14
CA ILE A 69 5.38 3.45 13.92
C ILE A 69 6.07 4.80 14.14
N LEU A 70 7.09 5.07 13.33
CA LEU A 70 7.81 6.34 13.37
C LEU A 70 7.47 7.16 12.12
N PHE A 71 7.06 8.40 12.32
CA PHE A 71 6.83 9.38 11.26
C PHE A 71 7.80 10.54 11.41
N GLN A 72 8.64 10.79 10.41
CA GLN A 72 9.73 11.76 10.47
C GLN A 72 10.64 11.55 11.71
N GLY A 73 10.94 10.29 12.02
CA GLY A 73 11.76 9.90 13.16
C GLY A 73 11.09 9.99 14.54
N LYS A 74 9.83 10.42 14.62
CA LYS A 74 9.06 10.50 15.88
C LYS A 74 8.14 9.30 16.01
N ASP A 75 8.19 8.62 17.15
CA ASP A 75 7.25 7.54 17.46
C ASP A 75 5.84 8.10 17.65
N ILE A 76 4.93 7.68 16.77
CA ILE A 76 3.52 8.04 16.81
C ILE A 76 2.64 6.91 17.36
N THR A 77 3.22 5.77 17.73
CA THR A 77 2.48 4.55 18.11
C THR A 77 1.56 4.77 19.29
N LYS A 78 2.02 5.55 20.29
CA LYS A 78 1.29 5.78 21.54
C LYS A 78 0.76 7.22 21.69
N CYS A 79 0.82 8.02 20.61
CA CYS A 79 0.28 9.37 20.63
C CYS A 79 -1.22 9.37 20.99
N SER A 80 -1.63 10.32 21.79
CA SER A 80 -3.03 10.57 22.11
C SER A 80 -3.84 10.94 20.86
N LYS A 81 -5.16 10.83 20.92
CA LYS A 81 -6.04 11.25 19.80
C LYS A 81 -5.84 12.71 19.41
N LYS A 82 -5.50 13.59 20.38
CA LYS A 82 -5.24 15.01 20.16
C LYS A 82 -3.94 15.22 19.36
N GLU A 83 -2.87 14.54 19.74
CA GLU A 83 -1.58 14.58 19.05
C GLU A 83 -1.68 13.98 17.64
N MET A 84 -2.38 12.85 17.48
CA MET A 84 -2.62 12.23 16.18
C MET A 84 -3.37 13.13 15.20
N ARG A 85 -4.15 14.10 15.67
CA ARG A 85 -4.84 15.06 14.78
C ARG A 85 -3.86 15.85 13.92
N ALA A 86 -2.70 16.25 14.49
CA ALA A 86 -1.66 16.96 13.74
C ALA A 86 -0.92 16.06 12.73
N TYR A 87 -0.75 14.77 13.03
CA TYR A 87 -0.17 13.82 12.09
C TYR A 87 -1.14 13.44 10.97
N ARG A 88 -2.44 13.31 11.27
CA ARG A 88 -3.47 12.99 10.27
C ARG A 88 -3.61 14.01 9.15
N SER A 89 -3.27 15.29 9.37
CA SER A 89 -3.20 16.26 8.28
C SER A 89 -2.04 15.96 7.32
N GLN A 90 -0.96 15.36 7.81
CA GLN A 90 0.22 15.02 7.01
C GLN A 90 0.19 13.60 6.43
N MET A 91 -0.71 12.75 6.92
CA MET A 91 -0.83 11.34 6.53
C MET A 91 -2.27 11.06 6.08
N GLN A 92 -2.48 10.81 4.80
CA GLN A 92 -3.80 10.65 4.22
C GLN A 92 -3.98 9.28 3.55
N ILE A 93 -5.22 8.97 3.14
CA ILE A 93 -5.55 7.71 2.46
C ILE A 93 -6.44 7.96 1.25
N ILE A 94 -6.11 7.28 0.15
CA ILE A 94 -6.99 7.09 -0.99
C ILE A 94 -7.55 5.67 -0.88
N PHE A 95 -8.87 5.55 -0.82
CA PHE A 95 -9.54 4.27 -0.60
C PHE A 95 -9.77 3.50 -1.91
N GLN A 96 -9.90 2.18 -1.78
CA GLN A 96 -10.13 1.22 -2.84
C GLN A 96 -11.42 1.49 -3.64
N ASP A 97 -12.52 1.73 -2.94
CA ASP A 97 -13.82 1.94 -3.56
C ASP A 97 -14.24 3.40 -3.43
N PRO A 98 -14.25 4.14 -4.55
CA PRO A 98 -14.68 5.53 -4.55
C PRO A 98 -16.18 5.69 -4.24
N TYR A 99 -17.00 4.64 -4.42
CA TYR A 99 -18.43 4.68 -4.11
C TYR A 99 -18.68 4.66 -2.59
N SER A 100 -18.07 3.74 -1.89
CA SER A 100 -18.27 3.58 -0.44
C SER A 100 -17.52 4.62 0.39
N SER A 101 -16.46 5.22 -0.17
CA SER A 101 -15.61 6.20 0.53
C SER A 101 -16.11 7.63 0.45
N ILE A 102 -17.07 7.92 -0.41
CA ILE A 102 -17.62 9.26 -0.66
C ILE A 102 -19.08 9.32 -0.20
N ASN A 103 -19.47 10.38 0.54
CA ASN A 103 -20.85 10.57 0.90
C ASN A 103 -21.66 11.01 -0.34
N PRO A 104 -22.62 10.18 -0.83
CA PRO A 104 -23.36 10.48 -2.07
C PRO A 104 -24.33 11.65 -1.95
N ARG A 105 -24.56 12.17 -0.75
CA ARG A 105 -25.45 13.30 -0.46
C ARG A 105 -24.76 14.65 -0.55
N LEU A 106 -23.44 14.67 -0.65
CA LEU A 106 -22.63 15.87 -0.76
C LEU A 106 -22.23 16.10 -2.21
N SER A 107 -22.14 17.37 -2.61
CA SER A 107 -21.57 17.76 -3.89
C SER A 107 -20.06 17.53 -3.93
N VAL A 108 -19.47 17.57 -5.14
CA VAL A 108 -18.01 17.45 -5.33
C VAL A 108 -17.24 18.43 -4.47
N SER A 109 -17.66 19.70 -4.48
CA SER A 109 -17.01 20.75 -3.70
C SER A 109 -17.12 20.53 -2.20
N GLU A 110 -18.25 20.06 -1.70
CA GLU A 110 -18.46 19.76 -0.28
C GLU A 110 -17.60 18.59 0.18
N ILE A 111 -17.45 17.53 -0.66
CA ILE A 111 -16.60 16.37 -0.36
C ILE A 111 -15.13 16.78 -0.25
N ILE A 112 -14.65 17.62 -1.18
CA ILE A 112 -13.26 18.09 -1.17
C ILE A 112 -13.04 19.10 -0.03
N ALA A 113 -14.03 19.92 0.30
CA ALA A 113 -13.96 20.90 1.38
C ALA A 113 -14.01 20.28 2.78
N GLU A 114 -14.64 19.11 2.96
CA GLU A 114 -14.89 18.52 4.26
C GLU A 114 -13.61 18.39 5.14
N PRO A 115 -12.49 17.83 4.69
CA PRO A 115 -11.26 17.77 5.50
C PRO A 115 -10.72 19.17 5.83
N ILE A 116 -10.83 20.13 4.93
CA ILE A 116 -10.40 21.51 5.13
C ILE A 116 -11.20 22.16 6.27
N ILE A 117 -12.53 21.99 6.24
CA ILE A 117 -13.44 22.52 7.26
C ILE A 117 -13.14 21.88 8.63
N VAL A 118 -13.00 20.55 8.66
CA VAL A 118 -12.73 19.79 9.91
C VAL A 118 -11.38 20.14 10.51
N SER A 119 -10.36 20.44 9.68
CA SER A 119 -9.04 20.84 10.16
C SER A 119 -9.04 22.19 10.85
N GLY A 120 -9.90 23.11 10.43
CA GLY A 120 -9.97 24.49 10.91
C GLY A 120 -8.79 25.36 10.45
N GLN A 121 -8.07 24.95 9.40
CA GLN A 121 -6.90 25.70 8.89
C GLN A 121 -7.32 26.99 8.16
N TYR A 122 -8.50 27.01 7.55
CA TYR A 122 -9.02 28.15 6.80
C TYR A 122 -10.17 28.81 7.54
N ARG A 123 -10.22 30.15 7.53
CA ARG A 123 -11.19 30.93 8.33
C ARG A 123 -12.40 31.40 7.54
N SER A 124 -12.29 31.48 6.22
CA SER A 124 -13.39 31.99 5.38
C SER A 124 -13.87 30.95 4.34
N ARG A 125 -15.17 31.00 4.04
CA ARG A 125 -15.74 30.16 2.96
C ARG A 125 -15.12 30.46 1.61
N ALA A 126 -14.73 31.72 1.36
CA ALA A 126 -14.10 32.11 0.11
C ALA A 126 -12.71 31.49 -0.08
N GLU A 127 -11.90 31.40 1.00
CA GLU A 127 -10.59 30.72 0.97
C GLU A 127 -10.77 29.23 0.73
N ILE A 128 -11.74 28.59 1.41
CA ILE A 128 -12.05 27.18 1.20
C ILE A 128 -12.47 26.93 -0.24
N GLY A 129 -13.35 27.75 -0.80
CA GLY A 129 -13.79 27.64 -2.20
C GLY A 129 -12.62 27.72 -3.19
N LYS A 130 -11.71 28.68 -3.02
CA LYS A 130 -10.50 28.81 -3.86
C LYS A 130 -9.61 27.58 -3.76
N LYS A 131 -9.39 27.02 -2.55
CA LYS A 131 -8.60 25.81 -2.36
C LYS A 131 -9.26 24.61 -3.05
N VAL A 132 -10.59 24.49 -2.97
CA VAL A 132 -11.35 23.43 -3.65
C VAL A 132 -11.19 23.54 -5.17
N GLU A 133 -11.34 24.74 -5.75
CA GLU A 133 -11.13 24.95 -7.19
C GLU A 133 -9.72 24.58 -7.62
N GLN A 134 -8.69 24.99 -6.87
CA GLN A 134 -7.30 24.60 -7.11
C GLN A 134 -7.10 23.09 -7.08
N LEU A 135 -7.69 22.41 -6.09
CA LEU A 135 -7.60 20.94 -5.98
C LEU A 135 -8.31 20.25 -7.14
N MET A 136 -9.48 20.77 -7.58
CA MET A 136 -10.17 20.25 -8.76
C MET A 136 -9.31 20.38 -10.02
N ASP A 137 -8.68 21.53 -10.23
CA ASP A 137 -7.76 21.74 -11.36
C ASP A 137 -6.56 20.79 -11.27
N THR A 138 -5.94 20.65 -10.09
CA THR A 138 -4.80 19.78 -9.83
C THR A 138 -5.08 18.31 -10.19
N VAL A 139 -6.29 17.82 -9.94
CA VAL A 139 -6.68 16.44 -10.29
C VAL A 139 -7.38 16.33 -11.65
N GLY A 140 -7.48 17.41 -12.42
CA GLY A 140 -8.11 17.43 -13.74
C GLY A 140 -9.64 17.24 -13.70
N LEU A 141 -10.31 17.75 -12.68
CA LEU A 141 -11.78 17.86 -12.61
C LEU A 141 -12.25 19.19 -13.16
N ALA A 142 -13.10 19.16 -14.18
CA ALA A 142 -13.65 20.38 -14.77
C ALA A 142 -14.46 21.19 -13.75
N SER A 143 -14.30 22.52 -13.74
CA SER A 143 -14.96 23.45 -12.80
C SER A 143 -16.49 23.36 -12.83
N ARG A 144 -17.09 23.00 -13.98
CA ARG A 144 -18.54 22.74 -14.11
C ARG A 144 -19.08 21.64 -13.19
N LEU A 145 -18.18 20.75 -12.69
CA LEU A 145 -18.55 19.66 -11.79
C LEU A 145 -18.57 20.08 -10.32
N TYR A 146 -18.28 21.34 -10.00
CA TYR A 146 -18.20 21.87 -8.64
C TYR A 146 -19.41 21.52 -7.77
N ASN A 147 -20.63 21.68 -8.35
CA ASN A 147 -21.89 21.40 -7.68
C ASN A 147 -22.51 20.04 -8.09
N ALA A 148 -21.82 19.22 -8.88
CA ALA A 148 -22.31 17.90 -9.27
C ALA A 148 -22.28 16.93 -8.08
N TYR A 149 -23.11 15.90 -8.13
CA TYR A 149 -23.14 14.84 -7.14
C TYR A 149 -22.39 13.60 -7.62
N PRO A 150 -21.85 12.78 -6.71
CA PRO A 150 -21.10 11.58 -7.08
C PRO A 150 -21.85 10.62 -8.02
N HIS A 151 -23.17 10.48 -7.87
CA HIS A 151 -23.97 9.57 -8.69
C HIS A 151 -24.11 10.03 -10.17
N GLU A 152 -23.80 11.29 -10.47
CA GLU A 152 -23.79 11.86 -11.84
C GLU A 152 -22.45 11.61 -12.57
N LEU A 153 -21.46 11.00 -11.88
CA LEU A 153 -20.09 10.88 -12.36
C LEU A 153 -19.71 9.43 -12.60
N ASP A 154 -18.79 9.21 -13.53
CA ASP A 154 -18.13 7.91 -13.75
C ASP A 154 -17.12 7.57 -12.65
N GLY A 155 -16.62 6.34 -12.66
CA GLY A 155 -15.67 5.83 -11.66
C GLY A 155 -14.36 6.61 -11.62
N GLY A 156 -13.82 7.01 -12.76
CA GLY A 156 -12.58 7.77 -12.86
C GLY A 156 -12.71 9.18 -12.25
N ARG A 157 -13.81 9.88 -12.50
CA ARG A 157 -14.08 11.19 -11.88
C ARG A 157 -14.27 11.07 -10.38
N ARG A 158 -14.98 10.05 -9.91
CA ARG A 158 -15.11 9.79 -8.46
C ARG A 158 -13.77 9.49 -7.80
N GLN A 159 -12.91 8.74 -8.46
CA GLN A 159 -11.55 8.48 -7.96
C GLN A 159 -10.74 9.78 -7.86
N ARG A 160 -10.83 10.66 -8.86
CA ARG A 160 -10.20 12.00 -8.81
C ARG A 160 -10.71 12.84 -7.65
N ILE A 161 -12.00 12.75 -7.29
CA ILE A 161 -12.54 13.41 -6.08
C ILE A 161 -11.88 12.82 -4.83
N GLY A 162 -11.72 11.49 -4.74
CA GLY A 162 -11.03 10.83 -3.64
C GLY A 162 -9.57 11.27 -3.51
N VAL A 163 -8.87 11.43 -4.65
CA VAL A 163 -7.51 11.97 -4.70
C VAL A 163 -7.48 13.42 -4.22
N ALA A 164 -8.36 14.30 -4.75
CA ALA A 164 -8.45 15.70 -4.35
C ALA A 164 -8.73 15.85 -2.84
N ARG A 165 -9.64 15.04 -2.30
CA ARG A 165 -9.93 14.99 -0.85
C ARG A 165 -8.70 14.59 -0.03
N ALA A 166 -7.92 13.62 -0.48
CA ALA A 166 -6.70 13.22 0.21
C ALA A 166 -5.63 14.33 0.19
N LEU A 167 -5.57 15.12 -0.89
CA LEU A 167 -4.63 16.24 -1.03
C LEU A 167 -5.07 17.51 -0.28
N ALA A 168 -6.30 17.57 0.22
CA ALA A 168 -6.92 18.78 0.75
C ALA A 168 -6.15 19.43 1.92
N LEU A 169 -5.35 18.67 2.65
CA LEU A 169 -4.55 19.12 3.80
C LEU A 169 -3.04 19.18 3.51
N ASP A 170 -2.63 19.15 2.24
CA ASP A 170 -1.23 19.18 1.80
C ASP A 170 -0.38 18.10 2.51
N PRO A 171 -0.75 16.79 2.38
CA PRO A 171 -0.08 15.70 3.07
C PRO A 171 1.35 15.50 2.55
N LYS A 172 2.18 14.85 3.39
CA LYS A 172 3.52 14.36 3.00
C LYS A 172 3.50 12.87 2.65
N PHE A 173 2.56 12.13 3.24
CA PHE A 173 2.44 10.70 3.10
C PHE A 173 1.01 10.30 2.74
N VAL A 174 0.85 9.46 1.73
CA VAL A 174 -0.47 8.97 1.31
C VAL A 174 -0.43 7.45 1.16
N VAL A 175 -1.35 6.79 1.84
CA VAL A 175 -1.65 5.36 1.60
C VAL A 175 -2.63 5.27 0.45
N CYS A 176 -2.23 4.65 -0.65
CA CYS A 176 -3.09 4.34 -1.79
C CYS A 176 -3.58 2.88 -1.64
N ASP A 177 -4.76 2.69 -1.04
CA ASP A 177 -5.33 1.35 -0.78
C ASP A 177 -6.12 0.88 -2.01
N GLU A 178 -5.47 0.14 -2.92
CA GLU A 178 -6.02 -0.35 -4.20
C GLU A 178 -6.71 0.75 -5.05
N PRO A 179 -6.07 1.88 -5.31
CA PRO A 179 -6.73 3.09 -5.82
C PRO A 179 -7.28 2.95 -7.24
N VAL A 180 -6.98 1.87 -7.95
CA VAL A 180 -7.38 1.65 -9.36
C VAL A 180 -8.10 0.33 -9.61
N SER A 181 -8.26 -0.54 -8.60
CA SER A 181 -8.77 -1.91 -8.77
C SER A 181 -10.22 -2.00 -9.28
N ALA A 182 -11.04 -0.97 -9.04
CA ALA A 182 -12.45 -0.91 -9.44
C ALA A 182 -12.67 -0.17 -10.78
N LEU A 183 -11.60 0.19 -11.49
CA LEU A 183 -11.65 0.99 -12.72
C LEU A 183 -11.29 0.15 -13.95
N ASP A 184 -11.75 0.56 -15.12
CA ASP A 184 -11.29 -0.02 -16.38
C ASP A 184 -9.83 0.35 -16.70
N VAL A 185 -9.16 -0.46 -17.55
CA VAL A 185 -7.71 -0.37 -17.79
C VAL A 185 -7.26 1.01 -18.28
N SER A 186 -8.05 1.68 -19.11
CA SER A 186 -7.68 3.00 -19.65
C SER A 186 -7.77 4.09 -18.57
N ILE A 187 -8.76 4.03 -17.72
CA ILE A 187 -8.91 4.94 -16.58
C ILE A 187 -7.87 4.63 -15.50
N GLN A 188 -7.53 3.35 -15.25
CA GLN A 188 -6.43 2.98 -14.36
C GLN A 188 -5.12 3.69 -14.74
N ALA A 189 -4.74 3.63 -16.03
CA ALA A 189 -3.54 4.29 -16.51
C ALA A 189 -3.57 5.82 -16.27
N GLN A 190 -4.71 6.46 -16.48
CA GLN A 190 -4.87 7.90 -16.22
C GLN A 190 -4.71 8.25 -14.74
N ILE A 191 -5.26 7.45 -13.83
CA ILE A 191 -5.13 7.69 -12.37
C ILE A 191 -3.70 7.41 -11.91
N LEU A 192 -3.02 6.39 -12.45
CA LEU A 192 -1.62 6.12 -12.13
C LEU A 192 -0.71 7.27 -12.56
N ASN A 193 -0.86 7.76 -13.81
CA ASN A 193 -0.11 8.92 -14.28
C ASN A 193 -0.38 10.14 -13.42
N LEU A 194 -1.64 10.43 -13.08
CA LEU A 194 -1.99 11.50 -12.15
C LEU A 194 -1.27 11.38 -10.80
N LEU A 195 -1.22 10.18 -10.21
CA LEU A 195 -0.52 9.98 -8.93
C LEU A 195 0.99 10.19 -9.04
N MET A 196 1.60 9.78 -10.16
CA MET A 196 3.03 10.01 -10.43
C MET A 196 3.32 11.51 -10.63
N ASP A 197 2.51 12.21 -11.45
CA ASP A 197 2.63 13.65 -11.67
C ASP A 197 2.49 14.44 -10.35
N LEU A 198 1.56 14.02 -9.48
CA LEU A 198 1.37 14.61 -8.15
C LEU A 198 2.54 14.32 -7.22
N GLN A 199 3.16 13.14 -7.30
CA GLN A 199 4.35 12.81 -6.55
C GLN A 199 5.50 13.74 -6.91
N ASP A 200 5.76 13.91 -8.20
CA ASP A 200 6.84 14.76 -8.71
C ASP A 200 6.60 16.24 -8.39
N ALA A 201 5.37 16.72 -8.58
CA ALA A 201 5.04 18.12 -8.37
C ALA A 201 4.98 18.54 -6.89
N LEU A 202 4.54 17.64 -6.00
CA LEU A 202 4.26 17.96 -4.59
C LEU A 202 5.24 17.27 -3.62
N GLY A 203 6.16 16.43 -4.11
CA GLY A 203 7.09 15.66 -3.28
C GLY A 203 6.41 14.64 -2.38
N LEU A 204 5.31 14.03 -2.85
CA LEU A 204 4.53 13.07 -2.07
C LEU A 204 5.28 11.76 -1.88
N THR A 205 5.02 11.11 -0.76
CA THR A 205 5.52 9.77 -0.46
C THR A 205 4.34 8.81 -0.41
N TYR A 206 4.44 7.68 -1.11
CA TYR A 206 3.34 6.73 -1.21
C TYR A 206 3.64 5.39 -0.54
N LEU A 207 2.63 4.85 0.13
CA LEU A 207 2.48 3.42 0.35
C LEU A 207 1.40 2.92 -0.62
N PHE A 208 1.82 2.28 -1.71
CA PHE A 208 0.92 1.88 -2.79
C PHE A 208 0.54 0.41 -2.66
N ILE A 209 -0.69 0.14 -2.26
CA ILE A 209 -1.23 -1.20 -2.05
C ILE A 209 -1.99 -1.64 -3.29
N THR A 210 -1.65 -2.81 -3.83
CA THR A 210 -2.38 -3.42 -4.95
C THR A 210 -2.18 -4.94 -4.96
N HIS A 211 -3.04 -5.65 -5.65
CA HIS A 211 -2.83 -7.05 -6.01
C HIS A 211 -2.27 -7.23 -7.43
N ASP A 212 -2.19 -6.14 -8.21
CA ASP A 212 -1.66 -6.16 -9.58
C ASP A 212 -0.18 -5.77 -9.59
N LEU A 213 0.66 -6.78 -9.91
CA LEU A 213 2.11 -6.61 -10.02
C LEU A 213 2.52 -5.73 -11.21
N SER A 214 1.72 -5.68 -12.27
CA SER A 214 2.02 -4.83 -13.43
C SER A 214 1.89 -3.35 -13.06
N VAL A 215 0.89 -3.01 -12.25
CA VAL A 215 0.68 -1.66 -11.73
C VAL A 215 1.82 -1.24 -10.82
N VAL A 216 2.19 -2.09 -9.85
CA VAL A 216 3.22 -1.74 -8.87
C VAL A 216 4.61 -1.61 -9.49
N LYS A 217 4.90 -2.38 -10.54
CA LYS A 217 6.14 -2.27 -11.33
C LYS A 217 6.33 -0.86 -11.89
N HIS A 218 5.24 -0.22 -12.28
CA HIS A 218 5.27 1.07 -12.96
C HIS A 218 5.44 2.25 -12.00
N ILE A 219 4.83 2.18 -10.82
CA ILE A 219 4.77 3.32 -9.89
C ILE A 219 5.76 3.22 -8.71
N SER A 220 6.31 2.03 -8.41
CA SER A 220 7.04 1.82 -7.16
C SER A 220 8.56 1.81 -7.34
N ASP A 221 9.27 2.47 -6.40
CA ASP A 221 10.72 2.39 -6.28
C ASP A 221 11.16 1.07 -5.66
N GLU A 222 10.51 0.68 -4.56
CA GLU A 222 10.70 -0.60 -3.87
C GLU A 222 9.37 -1.34 -3.76
N ILE A 223 9.43 -2.67 -3.68
CA ILE A 223 8.24 -3.51 -3.54
C ILE A 223 8.43 -4.45 -2.35
N ALA A 224 7.42 -4.51 -1.48
CA ALA A 224 7.28 -5.47 -0.40
C ALA A 224 6.18 -6.49 -0.74
N VAL A 225 6.52 -7.75 -0.74
CA VAL A 225 5.60 -8.86 -1.00
C VAL A 225 5.09 -9.41 0.32
N LEU A 226 3.77 -9.37 0.50
CA LEU A 226 3.11 -9.86 1.71
C LEU A 226 2.44 -11.20 1.47
N TYR A 227 2.61 -12.10 2.44
CA TYR A 227 1.90 -13.37 2.50
C TYR A 227 1.40 -13.63 3.92
N LEU A 228 0.09 -13.80 4.09
CA LEU A 228 -0.57 -14.10 5.38
C LEU A 228 -0.06 -13.26 6.55
N GLY A 229 0.01 -11.94 6.36
CA GLY A 229 0.39 -10.98 7.39
C GLY A 229 1.88 -10.74 7.55
N GLN A 230 2.75 -11.48 6.87
CA GLN A 230 4.20 -11.29 6.92
C GLN A 230 4.74 -10.69 5.63
N CYS A 231 5.80 -9.87 5.74
CA CYS A 231 6.61 -9.47 4.60
C CYS A 231 7.62 -10.58 4.32
N ILE A 232 7.51 -11.22 3.15
CA ILE A 232 8.34 -12.38 2.81
C ILE A 232 9.47 -12.05 1.84
N GLU A 233 9.34 -10.95 1.09
CA GLU A 233 10.39 -10.45 0.20
C GLU A 233 10.23 -8.94 0.03
N LYS A 234 11.35 -8.20 0.00
CA LYS A 234 11.40 -6.76 -0.30
C LYS A 234 12.64 -6.45 -1.11
N ALA A 235 12.47 -5.73 -2.22
CA ALA A 235 13.58 -5.30 -3.05
C ALA A 235 13.25 -4.04 -3.85
N PRO A 236 14.26 -3.36 -4.45
CA PRO A 236 14.02 -2.39 -5.52
C PRO A 236 13.15 -3.02 -6.62
N SER A 237 12.22 -2.24 -7.17
CA SER A 237 11.22 -2.75 -8.13
C SER A 237 11.88 -3.52 -9.29
N ARG A 238 12.92 -2.95 -9.90
CA ARG A 238 13.63 -3.59 -11.01
C ARG A 238 14.26 -4.93 -10.60
N GLU A 239 14.84 -4.99 -9.41
CA GLU A 239 15.50 -6.20 -8.90
C GLU A 239 14.50 -7.30 -8.59
N LEU A 240 13.38 -6.98 -7.95
CA LEU A 240 12.33 -7.95 -7.65
C LEU A 240 11.78 -8.64 -8.92
N PHE A 241 11.62 -7.87 -10.00
CA PHE A 241 11.14 -8.42 -11.27
C PHE A 241 12.20 -9.20 -12.05
N ALA A 242 13.48 -8.82 -11.93
CA ALA A 242 14.59 -9.50 -12.60
C ALA A 242 15.00 -10.78 -11.87
N ASN A 243 15.13 -10.71 -10.55
CA ASN A 243 15.72 -11.75 -9.70
C ASN A 243 14.87 -12.05 -8.46
N PRO A 244 13.59 -12.48 -8.60
CA PRO A 244 12.76 -12.84 -7.45
C PRO A 244 13.39 -14.02 -6.70
N MET A 245 13.48 -13.94 -5.37
CA MET A 245 14.13 -14.95 -4.54
C MET A 245 13.14 -15.92 -3.89
N HIS A 246 12.00 -15.38 -3.38
CA HIS A 246 11.01 -16.22 -2.70
C HIS A 246 10.16 -17.01 -3.70
N PRO A 247 9.90 -18.31 -3.50
CA PRO A 247 9.07 -19.12 -4.41
C PRO A 247 7.67 -18.54 -4.65
N TYR A 248 7.05 -17.94 -3.65
CA TYR A 248 5.77 -17.26 -3.79
C TYR A 248 5.85 -16.07 -4.74
N THR A 249 6.88 -15.23 -4.65
CA THR A 249 7.10 -14.09 -5.55
C THR A 249 7.31 -14.57 -6.99
N LYS A 250 8.11 -15.63 -7.18
CA LYS A 250 8.30 -16.27 -8.51
C LYS A 250 6.97 -16.71 -9.10
N ALA A 251 6.13 -17.35 -8.29
CA ALA A 251 4.81 -17.81 -8.72
C ALA A 251 3.87 -16.65 -9.06
N LEU A 252 3.83 -15.59 -8.25
CA LEU A 252 3.04 -14.39 -8.55
C LEU A 252 3.48 -13.72 -9.86
N LEU A 253 4.80 -13.57 -10.07
CA LEU A 253 5.35 -12.96 -11.29
C LEU A 253 5.08 -13.82 -12.52
N SER A 254 5.10 -15.16 -12.39
CA SER A 254 4.79 -16.08 -13.49
C SER A 254 3.32 -16.05 -13.92
N ALA A 255 2.44 -15.55 -13.08
CA ALA A 255 1.01 -15.40 -13.36
C ALA A 255 0.68 -14.12 -14.16
N ILE A 256 1.64 -13.19 -14.29
CA ILE A 256 1.44 -11.97 -15.09
C ILE A 256 1.33 -12.34 -16.58
N PRO A 257 0.24 -11.98 -17.27
CA PRO A 257 0.13 -12.19 -18.70
C PRO A 257 1.18 -11.35 -19.46
N VAL A 258 2.08 -12.00 -20.17
CA VAL A 258 3.04 -11.32 -21.05
C VAL A 258 2.52 -11.43 -22.48
N PRO A 259 2.36 -10.33 -23.24
CA PRO A 259 1.94 -10.36 -24.63
C PRO A 259 3.09 -10.79 -25.56
N ASP A 260 3.71 -11.95 -25.27
CA ASP A 260 4.78 -12.55 -26.05
C ASP A 260 4.41 -13.98 -26.45
N LEU A 261 4.27 -14.23 -27.75
CA LEU A 261 3.90 -15.52 -28.29
C LEU A 261 4.95 -16.61 -27.99
N SER A 262 6.22 -16.23 -27.81
CA SER A 262 7.30 -17.17 -27.44
C SER A 262 7.13 -17.75 -26.02
N MET A 263 6.41 -17.03 -25.16
CA MET A 263 6.12 -17.44 -23.78
C MET A 263 4.96 -18.44 -23.66
N ARG A 264 4.23 -18.71 -24.78
CA ARG A 264 3.05 -19.58 -24.78
C ARG A 264 3.34 -21.03 -24.37
N SER A 265 4.59 -21.47 -24.51
CA SER A 265 5.07 -22.81 -24.10
C SER A 265 5.61 -22.88 -22.67
N LYS A 266 5.84 -21.76 -21.99
CA LYS A 266 6.30 -21.76 -20.59
C LYS A 266 5.13 -22.14 -19.67
N LYS A 267 5.30 -23.23 -18.94
CA LYS A 267 4.35 -23.63 -17.90
C LYS A 267 4.35 -22.56 -16.82
N ALA A 268 3.18 -21.94 -16.58
CA ALA A 268 3.02 -21.06 -15.44
C ALA A 268 3.25 -21.86 -14.15
N HIS A 269 3.99 -21.27 -13.18
CA HIS A 269 4.11 -21.85 -11.86
C HIS A 269 2.79 -21.69 -11.12
N ILE A 270 1.92 -22.69 -11.22
CA ILE A 270 0.60 -22.67 -10.57
C ILE A 270 0.81 -22.98 -9.10
N ILE A 271 0.50 -22.00 -8.24
CA ILE A 271 0.48 -22.20 -6.79
C ILE A 271 -0.60 -23.23 -6.47
N ARG A 272 -0.22 -24.39 -5.93
CA ARG A 272 -1.13 -25.48 -5.58
C ARG A 272 -1.68 -25.29 -4.15
N GLY A 273 -2.88 -25.78 -3.90
CA GLY A 273 -3.51 -25.79 -2.58
C GLY A 273 -4.21 -24.47 -2.21
N GLU A 274 -5.02 -24.55 -1.18
CA GLU A 274 -5.77 -23.42 -0.64
C GLU A 274 -4.88 -22.54 0.25
N VAL A 275 -5.25 -21.26 0.37
CA VAL A 275 -4.60 -20.33 1.31
C VAL A 275 -4.88 -20.80 2.72
N THR A 276 -3.84 -21.07 3.48
CA THR A 276 -3.96 -21.45 4.90
C THR A 276 -4.53 -20.30 5.72
N SER A 277 -5.21 -20.62 6.82
CA SER A 277 -5.75 -19.62 7.72
C SER A 277 -4.64 -18.90 8.49
N PRO A 278 -4.63 -17.56 8.54
CA PRO A 278 -3.70 -16.81 9.39
C PRO A 278 -4.19 -16.69 10.86
N ILE A 279 -5.08 -17.57 11.29
CA ILE A 279 -5.54 -17.64 12.69
C ILE A 279 -4.58 -18.54 13.47
N ASP A 280 -3.92 -17.98 14.47
CA ASP A 280 -2.90 -18.63 15.31
C ASP A 280 -1.95 -19.49 14.46
N PRO A 281 -1.22 -18.91 13.48
CA PRO A 281 -0.39 -19.66 12.57
C PRO A 281 0.71 -20.39 13.32
N LYS A 282 0.99 -21.63 12.92
CA LYS A 282 2.11 -22.38 13.49
C LYS A 282 3.44 -21.74 13.12
N PRO A 283 4.46 -21.81 13.99
CA PRO A 283 5.80 -21.35 13.65
C PRO A 283 6.33 -22.04 12.39
N GLY A 284 6.99 -21.26 11.53
CA GLY A 284 7.53 -21.72 10.25
C GLY A 284 7.09 -20.88 9.08
N CYS A 285 7.62 -21.19 7.90
CA CYS A 285 7.23 -20.50 6.68
C CYS A 285 5.75 -20.74 6.37
N ARG A 286 4.96 -19.67 6.38
CA ARG A 286 3.50 -19.74 6.12
C ARG A 286 3.17 -20.24 4.71
N PHE A 287 4.11 -20.09 3.78
CA PHE A 287 3.97 -20.59 2.40
C PHE A 287 4.38 -22.07 2.25
N ALA A 288 5.00 -22.70 3.25
CA ALA A 288 5.56 -24.05 3.14
C ALA A 288 4.57 -25.11 2.63
N VAL A 289 3.28 -25.02 3.02
CA VAL A 289 2.23 -25.96 2.59
C VAL A 289 1.95 -25.90 1.08
N ARG A 290 2.20 -24.75 0.44
CA ARG A 290 1.97 -24.48 -0.99
C ARG A 290 3.26 -24.45 -1.80
N CYS A 291 4.42 -24.58 -1.14
CA CYS A 291 5.73 -24.45 -1.74
C CYS A 291 6.24 -25.79 -2.27
N GLU A 292 6.56 -25.84 -3.57
CA GLU A 292 7.18 -27.03 -4.18
C GLU A 292 8.62 -27.30 -3.71
N HIS A 293 9.27 -26.29 -3.09
CA HIS A 293 10.62 -26.35 -2.54
C HIS A 293 10.64 -26.45 -1.01
N ALA A 294 9.49 -26.78 -0.39
CA ALA A 294 9.43 -26.91 1.06
C ALA A 294 10.43 -27.95 1.58
N CYS A 295 11.13 -27.60 2.66
CA CYS A 295 12.16 -28.43 3.29
C CYS A 295 12.01 -28.39 4.83
N PRO A 296 12.71 -29.22 5.57
CA PRO A 296 12.61 -29.23 7.03
C PRO A 296 12.91 -27.88 7.69
N GLU A 297 13.81 -27.08 7.12
CA GLU A 297 14.12 -25.73 7.62
C GLU A 297 12.94 -24.75 7.48
N CYS A 298 11.91 -25.08 6.69
CA CYS A 298 10.69 -24.30 6.57
C CYS A 298 9.71 -24.50 7.74
N THR A 299 10.01 -25.41 8.68
CA THR A 299 9.15 -25.77 9.81
C THR A 299 9.84 -25.48 11.15
N GLY A 300 9.05 -25.25 12.20
CA GLY A 300 9.54 -25.09 13.58
C GLY A 300 9.88 -23.67 14.00
N ALA A 301 10.39 -22.80 13.12
CA ALA A 301 10.63 -21.39 13.40
C ALA A 301 10.31 -20.54 12.16
N ASP A 302 9.84 -19.32 12.36
CA ASP A 302 9.61 -18.37 11.28
C ASP A 302 10.94 -18.05 10.58
N PRO A 303 11.02 -18.07 9.23
CA PRO A 303 12.22 -17.71 8.51
C PRO A 303 12.64 -16.27 8.80
N ALA A 304 13.92 -16.07 9.11
CA ALA A 304 14.44 -14.72 9.32
C ALA A 304 14.34 -13.90 8.03
N PHE A 305 13.79 -12.71 8.13
CA PHE A 305 13.79 -11.70 7.06
C PHE A 305 15.18 -11.08 7.00
N ARG A 306 16.01 -11.49 6.04
CA ARG A 306 17.43 -11.13 5.94
C ARG A 306 17.79 -10.54 4.59
N GLU A 307 18.75 -9.65 4.57
CA GLU A 307 19.32 -9.11 3.35
C GLU A 307 20.23 -10.16 2.69
N LEU A 308 19.92 -10.52 1.45
CA LEU A 308 20.66 -11.53 0.68
C LEU A 308 21.54 -10.89 -0.40
N SER A 309 21.15 -9.72 -0.88
CA SER A 309 21.95 -8.84 -1.73
C SER A 309 21.59 -7.38 -1.40
N PRO A 310 22.39 -6.40 -1.78
CA PRO A 310 22.16 -5.00 -1.40
C PRO A 310 20.73 -4.53 -1.69
N GLY A 311 19.99 -4.19 -0.63
CA GLY A 311 18.59 -3.76 -0.72
C GLY A 311 17.57 -4.86 -0.98
N HIS A 312 17.97 -6.14 -1.14
CA HIS A 312 17.09 -7.27 -1.41
C HIS A 312 16.96 -8.20 -0.20
N TRP A 313 15.81 -8.18 0.42
CA TRP A 313 15.48 -8.90 1.65
C TRP A 313 14.52 -10.05 1.36
N CYS A 314 14.75 -11.21 1.96
CA CYS A 314 13.91 -12.39 1.75
C CYS A 314 13.80 -13.25 3.02
N ALA A 315 12.59 -13.74 3.31
CA ALA A 315 12.29 -14.66 4.40
C ALA A 315 12.15 -16.10 3.88
N CYS A 316 13.18 -16.59 3.18
CA CYS A 316 13.20 -17.96 2.66
C CYS A 316 14.53 -18.63 3.00
N PRO A 317 14.54 -19.78 3.71
CA PRO A 317 15.78 -20.52 4.01
C PRO A 317 16.46 -21.07 2.76
N MET A 318 15.70 -21.26 1.67
CA MET A 318 16.21 -21.82 0.41
C MET A 318 16.55 -20.75 -0.64
N ALA A 319 16.42 -19.46 -0.33
CA ALA A 319 16.54 -18.38 -1.33
C ALA A 319 17.88 -18.45 -2.09
N GLU A 320 19.01 -18.60 -1.42
CA GLU A 320 20.34 -18.67 -2.03
C GLU A 320 20.50 -19.89 -2.95
N LYS A 321 19.96 -21.04 -2.54
CA LYS A 321 20.00 -22.28 -3.35
C LYS A 321 19.10 -22.19 -4.60
N LEU A 322 18.03 -21.37 -4.53
CA LEU A 322 17.09 -21.18 -5.63
C LEU A 322 17.46 -20.02 -6.56
N ALA A 323 18.38 -19.14 -6.16
CA ALA A 323 18.90 -18.05 -6.98
C ALA A 323 19.93 -18.53 -8.02
N VAL A 324 20.56 -19.68 -7.78
CA VAL A 324 21.63 -20.26 -8.64
C VAL A 324 21.07 -21.11 -9.79
N ARG A 325 19.77 -21.26 -9.89
CA ARG A 325 19.09 -22.03 -10.96
C ARG A 325 18.24 -21.11 -11.83
#